data_6ad6f5a022d69bb5119a693ab73f28d0
#
_entry.id   6ad6f5a022d69bb5119a693ab73f28d0
#
_cell.length_a   1.000
_cell.length_b   1.000
_cell.length_c   1.000
_cell.angle_alpha   90.00
_cell.angle_beta   90.00
_cell.angle_gamma   90.00
#
_symmetry.space_group_name_H-M   'P 1'
#
loop_
_entity.id
_entity.type
_entity.pdbx_description
1 polymer ?
#
loop_
_entity_poly.entity_id
_entity_poly.type
_entity_poly.pdbx_seq_one_letter_code
_entity_poly.pdbx_strand_id
1 'polypeptide(L)'
;MEKVIVLVLLFAATIALANGQEQKESWAKRVEAGNEVITTLEFYFHDILSGSNPSAVRVAQSAATNNSGTLFGALMMVDDPLTIGPDPKSKIVGRARGMYGSAGQTDLGLIMVFNYGFTDGIYQGSSFSLLSINPALNPVREMAVVGGTGLFRLARGYAIAQTYSFDAPTGDAIVGYNVTLVTYI
;
A
#
# COMPACT_ATOMS: atom_id res chain seq x y z
N MET A 1 -39.41 27.13 -46.35
CA MET A 1 -39.62 26.70 -44.93
C MET A 1 -39.52 25.16 -44.73
N GLU A 2 -40.10 24.37 -45.61
CA GLU A 2 -40.04 22.88 -45.47
C GLU A 2 -38.64 22.28 -45.47
N LYS A 3 -37.71 22.76 -46.33
CA LYS A 3 -36.34 22.23 -46.38
C LYS A 3 -35.53 22.48 -45.10
N VAL A 4 -35.81 23.58 -44.37
CA VAL A 4 -35.16 23.90 -43.12
C VAL A 4 -35.68 23.01 -41.99
N ILE A 5 -36.97 22.71 -41.98
CA ILE A 5 -37.60 21.82 -40.98
C ILE A 5 -37.09 20.39 -41.11
N VAL A 6 -36.94 19.88 -42.34
CA VAL A 6 -36.37 18.54 -42.60
C VAL A 6 -34.90 18.45 -42.14
N LEU A 7 -34.10 19.51 -42.34
CA LEU A 7 -32.71 19.53 -41.89
C LEU A 7 -32.58 19.57 -40.36
N VAL A 8 -33.46 20.31 -39.67
CA VAL A 8 -33.49 20.37 -38.20
C VAL A 8 -33.97 19.04 -37.61
N LEU A 9 -34.94 18.36 -38.22
CA LEU A 9 -35.39 17.04 -37.80
C LEU A 9 -34.34 15.96 -38.02
N LEU A 10 -33.57 16.01 -39.12
CA LEU A 10 -32.45 15.10 -39.36
C LEU A 10 -31.31 15.34 -38.38
N PHE A 11 -31.01 16.60 -37.99
CA PHE A 11 -29.97 16.91 -37.00
C PHE A 11 -30.39 16.49 -35.57
N ALA A 12 -31.68 16.66 -35.23
CA ALA A 12 -32.23 16.19 -33.97
C ALA A 12 -32.23 14.65 -33.88
N ALA A 13 -32.52 13.95 -34.98
CA ALA A 13 -32.47 12.48 -35.03
C ALA A 13 -31.04 11.94 -34.91
N THR A 14 -30.04 12.63 -35.51
CA THR A 14 -28.62 12.24 -35.34
C THR A 14 -28.10 12.50 -33.94
N ILE A 15 -28.53 13.56 -33.24
CA ILE A 15 -28.19 13.80 -31.82
C ILE A 15 -28.89 12.76 -30.92
N ALA A 16 -30.15 12.38 -31.20
CA ALA A 16 -30.85 11.35 -30.45
C ALA A 16 -30.24 9.94 -30.65
N LEU A 17 -29.68 9.64 -31.80
CA LEU A 17 -28.96 8.40 -32.09
C LEU A 17 -27.51 8.39 -31.48
N ALA A 18 -26.93 9.57 -31.26
CA ALA A 18 -25.64 9.70 -30.59
C ALA A 18 -25.75 9.59 -29.05
N ASN A 19 -26.93 9.74 -28.48
CA ASN A 19 -27.19 9.72 -27.04
C ASN A 19 -27.78 8.39 -26.55
N GLY A 20 -27.26 7.24 -26.96
CA GLY A 20 -27.73 6.07 -26.25
C GLY A 20 -27.78 4.75 -26.96
N GLN A 21 -26.69 4.22 -27.25
CA GLN A 21 -26.47 2.79 -26.98
C GLN A 21 -25.20 2.69 -26.13
N GLU A 22 -25.36 2.70 -24.81
CA GLU A 22 -24.41 2.00 -23.96
C GLU A 22 -24.39 0.57 -24.50
N GLN A 23 -23.36 0.25 -25.27
CA GLN A 23 -23.08 -1.11 -25.70
C GLN A 23 -22.83 -1.89 -24.41
N LYS A 24 -23.86 -2.57 -23.90
CA LYS A 24 -23.74 -3.46 -22.75
C LYS A 24 -22.88 -4.64 -23.19
N GLU A 25 -21.58 -4.50 -23.01
CA GLU A 25 -20.67 -5.62 -23.12
C GLU A 25 -21.02 -6.61 -22.02
N SER A 26 -21.25 -7.87 -22.36
CA SER A 26 -21.73 -8.89 -21.43
C SER A 26 -20.74 -9.20 -20.29
N TRP A 27 -19.47 -8.82 -20.45
CA TRP A 27 -18.40 -9.05 -19.50
C TRP A 27 -18.02 -7.80 -18.68
N ALA A 28 -18.54 -6.60 -19.00
CA ALA A 28 -18.20 -5.35 -18.35
C ALA A 28 -19.44 -4.55 -17.94
N LYS A 29 -19.40 -3.97 -16.75
CA LYS A 29 -20.42 -3.05 -16.23
C LYS A 29 -19.75 -1.86 -15.57
N ARG A 30 -20.10 -0.65 -15.98
CA ARG A 30 -19.73 0.56 -15.25
C ARG A 30 -20.63 0.70 -14.02
N VAL A 31 -20.03 0.96 -12.87
CA VAL A 31 -20.73 1.19 -11.59
C VAL A 31 -20.26 2.53 -11.05
N GLU A 32 -21.17 3.36 -10.56
CA GLU A 32 -20.83 4.60 -9.85
C GLU A 32 -20.13 4.25 -8.52
N ALA A 33 -19.13 5.06 -8.16
CA ALA A 33 -18.48 4.94 -6.86
C ALA A 33 -19.49 5.35 -5.77
N GLY A 34 -19.50 4.61 -4.66
CA GLY A 34 -20.28 4.95 -3.46
C GLY A 34 -19.71 6.14 -2.69
N ASN A 35 -20.17 6.30 -1.44
CA ASN A 35 -19.67 7.33 -0.55
C ASN A 35 -18.22 7.08 -0.15
N GLU A 36 -17.44 8.15 -0.07
CA GLU A 36 -16.05 8.10 0.40
C GLU A 36 -16.02 7.90 1.92
N VAL A 37 -15.19 6.98 2.37
CA VAL A 37 -14.94 6.69 3.80
C VAL A 37 -13.46 6.83 4.09
N ILE A 38 -13.14 7.62 5.12
CA ILE A 38 -11.78 7.78 5.61
C ILE A 38 -11.59 6.89 6.83
N THR A 39 -10.57 6.04 6.81
CA THR A 39 -10.16 5.19 7.93
C THR A 39 -8.74 5.54 8.34
N THR A 40 -8.51 5.74 9.63
CA THR A 40 -7.16 5.88 10.19
C THR A 40 -6.80 4.63 11.00
N LEU A 41 -5.55 4.16 10.85
CA LEU A 41 -5.02 3.00 11.55
C LEU A 41 -3.70 3.39 12.23
N GLU A 42 -3.51 2.96 13.47
CA GLU A 42 -2.27 3.12 14.22
C GLU A 42 -1.79 1.77 14.71
N PHE A 43 -0.54 1.42 14.43
CA PHE A 43 0.08 0.17 14.86
C PHE A 43 1.60 0.28 14.82
N TYR A 44 2.27 -0.71 15.41
CA TYR A 44 3.72 -0.86 15.40
C TYR A 44 4.12 -2.09 14.57
N PHE A 45 5.06 -1.89 13.67
CA PHE A 45 5.66 -2.88 12.78
C PHE A 45 6.99 -3.31 13.41
N HIS A 46 7.20 -4.62 13.55
CA HIS A 46 8.40 -5.18 14.17
C HIS A 46 9.21 -5.97 13.15
N ASP A 47 10.24 -5.35 12.59
CA ASP A 47 11.18 -5.95 11.65
C ASP A 47 12.31 -6.64 12.46
N ILE A 48 12.30 -7.96 12.50
CA ILE A 48 13.22 -8.77 13.32
C ILE A 48 14.11 -9.58 12.40
N LEU A 49 15.40 -9.18 12.31
CA LEU A 49 16.42 -9.84 11.50
C LEU A 49 17.25 -10.82 12.33
N SER A 50 17.24 -10.66 13.65
CA SER A 50 18.09 -11.39 14.58
C SER A 50 17.40 -12.59 15.24
N GLY A 51 18.19 -13.35 16.04
CA GLY A 51 17.67 -14.47 16.83
C GLY A 51 17.45 -15.75 16.02
N SER A 52 16.78 -16.72 16.65
CA SER A 52 16.54 -18.06 16.06
C SER A 52 15.28 -18.13 15.20
N ASN A 53 14.44 -17.11 15.23
CA ASN A 53 13.19 -17.05 14.47
C ASN A 53 12.96 -15.63 13.91
N PRO A 54 13.80 -15.16 12.97
CA PRO A 54 13.67 -13.84 12.38
C PRO A 54 12.37 -13.75 11.55
N SER A 55 11.74 -12.58 11.55
CA SER A 55 10.57 -12.30 10.71
C SER A 55 10.96 -11.67 9.35
N ALA A 56 12.21 -11.21 9.22
CA ALA A 56 12.80 -10.73 7.97
C ALA A 56 14.09 -11.48 7.66
N VAL A 57 14.22 -11.96 6.41
CA VAL A 57 15.40 -12.73 5.98
C VAL A 57 15.90 -12.22 4.63
N ARG A 58 17.23 -12.13 4.47
CA ARG A 58 17.83 -11.76 3.19
C ARG A 58 17.74 -12.93 2.21
N VAL A 59 17.06 -12.72 1.09
CA VAL A 59 16.81 -13.75 0.07
C VAL A 59 17.66 -13.56 -1.18
N ALA A 60 18.15 -12.34 -1.45
CA ALA A 60 19.03 -12.05 -2.58
C ALA A 60 19.92 -10.84 -2.30
N GLN A 61 21.04 -10.77 -3.00
CA GLN A 61 21.93 -9.61 -3.04
C GLN A 61 22.83 -9.60 -4.27
N SER A 62 23.34 -8.43 -4.65
CA SER A 62 24.38 -8.32 -5.65
C SER A 62 25.76 -8.68 -5.08
N ALA A 63 26.70 -9.07 -5.92
CA ALA A 63 28.08 -9.31 -5.48
C ALA A 63 28.74 -8.07 -4.81
N ALA A 64 28.31 -6.87 -5.20
CA ALA A 64 28.83 -5.61 -4.66
C ALA A 64 28.12 -5.14 -3.38
N THR A 65 27.01 -5.76 -2.97
CA THR A 65 26.17 -5.31 -1.86
C THR A 65 26.96 -5.12 -0.56
N ASN A 66 27.83 -6.06 -0.20
CA ASN A 66 28.60 -6.00 1.04
C ASN A 66 29.66 -4.88 1.06
N ASN A 67 30.01 -4.33 -0.11
CA ASN A 67 30.93 -3.19 -0.24
C ASN A 67 30.19 -1.84 -0.35
N SER A 68 28.85 -1.86 -0.32
CA SER A 68 27.99 -0.69 -0.37
C SER A 68 27.66 -0.21 1.04
N GLY A 69 27.87 1.06 1.32
CA GLY A 69 27.49 1.66 2.61
C GLY A 69 25.99 1.69 2.87
N THR A 70 25.17 1.52 1.81
CA THR A 70 23.70 1.47 1.88
C THR A 70 23.16 0.05 1.74
N LEU A 71 24.03 -0.96 1.60
CA LEU A 71 23.64 -2.34 1.25
C LEU A 71 22.88 -2.42 -0.08
N PHE A 72 23.16 -1.54 -1.04
CA PHE A 72 22.49 -1.49 -2.34
C PHE A 72 22.42 -2.85 -3.01
N GLY A 73 21.21 -3.24 -3.44
CA GLY A 73 20.96 -4.55 -4.07
C GLY A 73 20.65 -5.69 -3.10
N ALA A 74 20.59 -5.44 -1.78
CA ALA A 74 20.05 -6.42 -0.83
C ALA A 74 18.52 -6.49 -0.96
N LEU A 75 17.95 -7.71 -0.91
CA LEU A 75 16.51 -7.96 -0.91
C LEU A 75 16.14 -8.82 0.29
N MET A 76 15.16 -8.36 1.06
CA MET A 76 14.62 -9.01 2.25
C MET A 76 13.21 -9.53 1.97
N MET A 77 12.90 -10.75 2.40
CA MET A 77 11.54 -11.29 2.48
C MET A 77 11.05 -11.19 3.91
N VAL A 78 9.79 -10.83 4.11
CA VAL A 78 9.27 -10.35 5.39
C VAL A 78 7.89 -10.93 5.69
N ASP A 79 7.69 -11.34 6.96
CA ASP A 79 6.40 -11.64 7.59
C ASP A 79 6.40 -11.07 9.02
N ASP A 80 6.28 -9.75 9.16
CA ASP A 80 6.45 -9.03 10.40
C ASP A 80 5.14 -8.88 11.18
N PRO A 81 5.16 -9.04 12.51
CA PRO A 81 3.98 -8.79 13.32
C PRO A 81 3.65 -7.29 13.39
N LEU A 82 2.35 -7.00 13.40
CA LEU A 82 1.78 -5.69 13.67
C LEU A 82 1.11 -5.73 15.05
N THR A 83 1.46 -4.79 15.92
CA THR A 83 0.97 -4.74 17.31
C THR A 83 0.34 -3.40 17.64
N ILE A 84 -0.51 -3.35 18.69
CA ILE A 84 -1.16 -2.11 19.15
C ILE A 84 -0.22 -1.17 19.92
N GLY A 85 0.92 -1.64 20.36
CA GLY A 85 1.92 -0.86 21.12
C GLY A 85 3.33 -1.28 20.77
N PRO A 86 4.35 -0.49 21.15
CA PRO A 86 5.74 -0.73 20.76
C PRO A 86 6.39 -1.94 21.48
N ASP A 87 5.83 -2.42 22.61
CA ASP A 87 6.32 -3.63 23.26
C ASP A 87 6.08 -4.85 22.35
N PRO A 88 7.09 -5.67 22.02
CA PRO A 88 6.93 -6.89 21.22
C PRO A 88 5.89 -7.88 21.78
N LYS A 89 5.56 -7.79 23.08
CA LYS A 89 4.53 -8.59 23.74
C LYS A 89 3.13 -7.98 23.64
N SER A 90 3.00 -6.79 23.04
CA SER A 90 1.70 -6.17 22.80
C SER A 90 0.82 -7.05 21.92
N LYS A 91 -0.49 -6.85 22.02
CA LYS A 91 -1.46 -7.61 21.24
C LYS A 91 -1.17 -7.47 19.74
N ILE A 92 -1.04 -8.61 19.05
CA ILE A 92 -0.92 -8.66 17.58
C ILE A 92 -2.29 -8.38 16.98
N VAL A 93 -2.34 -7.46 16.01
CA VAL A 93 -3.54 -7.08 15.25
C VAL A 93 -3.45 -7.47 13.78
N GLY A 94 -2.28 -7.87 13.32
CA GLY A 94 -2.06 -8.26 11.93
C GLY A 94 -0.62 -8.64 11.64
N ARG A 95 -0.33 -8.76 10.34
CA ARG A 95 1.03 -9.00 9.83
C ARG A 95 1.27 -8.19 8.56
N ALA A 96 2.51 -7.68 8.44
CA ALA A 96 3.02 -7.13 7.19
C ALA A 96 3.80 -8.22 6.46
N ARG A 97 3.37 -8.56 5.24
CA ARG A 97 4.01 -9.57 4.40
C ARG A 97 4.43 -8.97 3.08
N GLY A 98 5.63 -9.31 2.64
CA GLY A 98 6.15 -8.79 1.39
C GLY A 98 7.66 -8.77 1.35
N MET A 99 8.19 -7.72 0.76
CA MET A 99 9.63 -7.57 0.63
C MET A 99 10.04 -6.09 0.73
N TYR A 100 11.27 -5.87 1.14
CA TYR A 100 11.95 -4.60 0.92
C TYR A 100 13.35 -4.82 0.37
N GLY A 101 13.84 -3.84 -0.38
CA GLY A 101 15.19 -3.91 -0.94
C GLY A 101 15.89 -2.57 -0.87
N SER A 102 17.20 -2.59 -0.64
CA SER A 102 18.00 -1.37 -0.70
C SER A 102 18.18 -0.93 -2.15
N ALA A 103 17.51 0.16 -2.52
CA ALA A 103 17.43 0.72 -3.87
C ALA A 103 18.24 2.01 -4.03
N GLY A 104 18.73 2.61 -2.94
CA GLY A 104 19.59 3.81 -2.98
C GLY A 104 21.07 3.46 -3.01
N GLN A 105 21.83 4.06 -3.92
CA GLN A 105 23.30 3.91 -3.98
C GLN A 105 24.00 4.86 -3.01
N THR A 106 23.42 6.04 -2.78
CA THR A 106 24.01 7.13 -1.97
C THR A 106 23.29 7.39 -0.66
N ASP A 107 22.06 6.90 -0.54
CA ASP A 107 21.19 7.01 0.63
C ASP A 107 20.53 5.67 0.93
N LEU A 108 20.08 5.45 2.17
CA LEU A 108 19.35 4.25 2.56
C LEU A 108 17.86 4.38 2.16
N GLY A 109 17.60 4.38 0.85
CA GLY A 109 16.28 4.34 0.26
C GLY A 109 15.83 2.89 0.07
N LEU A 110 14.87 2.43 0.87
CA LEU A 110 14.32 1.09 0.77
C LEU A 110 13.08 1.07 -0.12
N ILE A 111 13.10 0.33 -1.23
CA ILE A 111 11.85 0.02 -1.93
C ILE A 111 11.02 -0.94 -1.07
N MET A 112 9.81 -0.52 -0.71
CA MET A 112 8.88 -1.30 0.12
C MET A 112 7.75 -1.83 -0.75
N VAL A 113 7.50 -3.15 -0.68
CA VAL A 113 6.40 -3.84 -1.37
C VAL A 113 5.71 -4.72 -0.35
N PHE A 114 4.66 -4.20 0.30
CA PHE A 114 4.03 -4.86 1.43
C PHE A 114 2.52 -4.99 1.29
N ASN A 115 1.99 -6.08 1.84
CA ASN A 115 0.60 -6.23 2.20
C ASN A 115 0.47 -6.26 3.72
N TYR A 116 -0.31 -5.34 4.27
CA TYR A 116 -0.64 -5.23 5.69
C TYR A 116 -2.00 -5.88 5.92
N GLY A 117 -2.00 -7.13 6.41
CA GLY A 117 -3.21 -7.92 6.63
C GLY A 117 -3.60 -7.92 8.10
N PHE A 118 -4.88 -7.66 8.41
CA PHE A 118 -5.39 -7.59 9.76
C PHE A 118 -6.08 -8.89 10.18
N THR A 119 -5.89 -9.28 11.45
CA THR A 119 -6.39 -10.52 12.04
C THR A 119 -7.29 -10.27 13.25
N ASP A 120 -7.56 -8.99 13.57
CA ASP A 120 -8.31 -8.59 14.76
C ASP A 120 -9.36 -7.51 14.46
N GLY A 121 -10.38 -7.42 15.32
CA GLY A 121 -11.42 -6.42 15.27
C GLY A 121 -12.27 -6.47 13.98
N ILE A 122 -12.90 -5.33 13.66
CA ILE A 122 -13.75 -5.21 12.46
C ILE A 122 -12.97 -5.34 11.15
N TYR A 123 -11.66 -5.15 11.18
CA TYR A 123 -10.80 -5.21 10.00
C TYR A 123 -10.26 -6.62 9.71
N GLN A 124 -10.62 -7.62 10.52
CA GLN A 124 -10.18 -9.01 10.31
C GLN A 124 -10.49 -9.47 8.88
N GLY A 125 -9.46 -10.03 8.20
CA GLY A 125 -9.56 -10.47 6.81
C GLY A 125 -9.43 -9.36 5.76
N SER A 126 -9.30 -8.09 6.19
CA SER A 126 -9.02 -6.96 5.30
C SER A 126 -7.52 -6.66 5.26
N SER A 127 -7.08 -6.09 4.14
CA SER A 127 -5.67 -5.69 3.99
C SER A 127 -5.53 -4.44 3.13
N PHE A 128 -4.43 -3.69 3.32
CA PHE A 128 -3.98 -2.68 2.36
C PHE A 128 -2.58 -3.01 1.85
N SER A 129 -2.26 -2.49 0.66
CA SER A 129 -0.96 -2.68 0.01
C SER A 129 -0.22 -1.35 -0.10
N LEU A 130 1.07 -1.41 0.19
CA LEU A 130 1.99 -0.28 0.14
C LEU A 130 3.08 -0.57 -0.89
N LEU A 131 3.34 0.41 -1.77
CA LEU A 131 4.46 0.41 -2.71
C LEU A 131 5.07 1.81 -2.70
N SER A 132 6.27 1.96 -2.15
CA SER A 132 6.91 3.26 -2.01
C SER A 132 8.41 3.14 -1.75
N ILE A 133 9.15 4.24 -1.90
CA ILE A 133 10.48 4.38 -1.35
C ILE A 133 10.36 4.86 0.10
N ASN A 134 11.04 4.18 1.01
CA ASN A 134 11.20 4.54 2.41
C ASN A 134 12.63 5.07 2.62
N PRO A 135 12.84 6.39 2.79
CA PRO A 135 14.14 6.94 3.19
C PRO A 135 14.37 6.64 4.68
N ALA A 136 14.84 5.42 4.98
CA ALA A 136 14.77 4.78 6.30
C ALA A 136 15.44 5.58 7.43
N LEU A 137 16.41 6.44 7.12
CA LEU A 137 17.10 7.29 8.09
C LEU A 137 16.38 8.61 8.39
N ASN A 138 15.35 8.97 7.63
CA ASN A 138 14.58 10.17 7.94
C ASN A 138 13.72 9.96 9.19
N PRO A 139 13.55 10.96 10.05
CA PRO A 139 12.77 10.85 11.28
C PRO A 139 11.28 10.59 11.01
N VAL A 140 10.74 11.16 9.93
CA VAL A 140 9.35 10.97 9.48
C VAL A 140 9.38 10.60 8.00
N ARG A 141 8.65 9.56 7.63
CA ARG A 141 8.60 9.03 6.26
C ARG A 141 7.16 8.87 5.82
N GLU A 142 6.83 9.37 4.65
CA GLU A 142 5.54 9.16 4.02
C GLU A 142 5.67 8.11 2.92
N MET A 143 4.74 7.15 2.91
CA MET A 143 4.71 6.07 1.93
C MET A 143 3.32 5.91 1.35
N ALA A 144 3.23 5.67 0.03
CA ALA A 144 1.96 5.56 -0.69
C ALA A 144 1.26 4.24 -0.45
N VAL A 145 -0.05 4.27 -0.18
CA VAL A 145 -0.94 3.11 -0.24
C VAL A 145 -1.53 3.02 -1.64
N VAL A 146 -1.36 1.86 -2.27
CA VAL A 146 -1.69 1.64 -3.70
C VAL A 146 -2.94 0.77 -3.91
N GLY A 147 -3.50 0.20 -2.86
CA GLY A 147 -4.70 -0.64 -2.95
C GLY A 147 -5.05 -1.34 -1.65
N GLY A 148 -6.08 -2.18 -1.68
CA GLY A 148 -6.47 -2.99 -0.55
C GLY A 148 -7.56 -4.01 -0.88
N THR A 149 -7.90 -4.86 0.11
CA THR A 149 -8.90 -5.91 0.03
C THR A 149 -9.87 -5.85 1.21
N GLY A 150 -10.98 -6.58 1.12
CA GLY A 150 -12.00 -6.59 2.17
C GLY A 150 -12.62 -5.21 2.35
N LEU A 151 -12.65 -4.70 3.59
CA LEU A 151 -13.13 -3.35 3.89
C LEU A 151 -12.26 -2.24 3.25
N PHE A 152 -11.03 -2.57 2.86
CA PHE A 152 -10.10 -1.65 2.19
C PHE A 152 -10.05 -1.83 0.67
N ARG A 153 -11.05 -2.49 0.05
CA ARG A 153 -11.14 -2.60 -1.41
C ARG A 153 -11.15 -1.21 -2.04
N LEU A 154 -10.37 -1.03 -3.13
CA LEU A 154 -10.15 0.24 -3.81
C LEU A 154 -9.47 1.31 -2.94
N ALA A 155 -8.87 0.94 -1.81
CA ALA A 155 -8.17 1.88 -0.95
C ALA A 155 -7.07 2.62 -1.72
N ARG A 156 -6.93 3.88 -1.41
CA ARG A 156 -5.77 4.73 -1.66
C ARG A 156 -5.48 5.51 -0.40
N GLY A 157 -4.31 6.09 -0.30
CA GLY A 157 -3.95 6.87 0.86
C GLY A 157 -2.45 6.90 1.09
N TYR A 158 -2.08 7.08 2.35
CA TYR A 158 -0.67 7.16 2.74
C TYR A 158 -0.44 6.59 4.14
N ALA A 159 0.80 6.22 4.40
CA ALA A 159 1.29 5.81 5.70
C ALA A 159 2.42 6.74 6.15
N ILE A 160 2.31 7.29 7.35
CA ILE A 160 3.39 8.02 8.02
C ILE A 160 4.09 7.05 8.95
N ALA A 161 5.39 6.86 8.74
CA ALA A 161 6.21 5.96 9.54
C ALA A 161 7.25 6.76 10.35
N GLN A 162 7.46 6.36 11.61
CA GLN A 162 8.47 6.89 12.51
C GLN A 162 9.15 5.74 13.24
N THR A 163 10.48 5.71 13.24
CA THR A 163 11.22 4.68 13.98
C THR A 163 11.08 4.92 15.49
N TYR A 164 10.50 3.95 16.19
CA TYR A 164 10.42 3.93 17.65
C TYR A 164 11.73 3.46 18.26
N SER A 165 12.29 2.35 17.73
CA SER A 165 13.60 1.83 18.14
C SER A 165 14.31 1.19 16.96
N PHE A 166 15.64 1.22 16.99
CA PHE A 166 16.52 0.58 16.01
C PHE A 166 17.77 0.07 16.71
N ASP A 167 18.06 -1.21 16.55
CA ASP A 167 19.29 -1.85 17.01
C ASP A 167 20.27 -2.00 15.85
N ALA A 168 21.25 -1.10 15.78
CA ALA A 168 22.22 -1.07 14.68
C ALA A 168 23.06 -2.34 14.52
N PRO A 169 23.50 -3.04 15.60
CA PRO A 169 24.21 -4.32 15.51
C PRO A 169 23.42 -5.43 14.85
N THR A 170 22.12 -5.56 15.12
CA THR A 170 21.27 -6.63 14.59
C THR A 170 20.48 -6.22 13.36
N GLY A 171 20.18 -4.93 13.23
CA GLY A 171 19.27 -4.39 12.22
C GLY A 171 17.81 -4.43 12.64
N ASP A 172 17.48 -4.95 13.83
CA ASP A 172 16.10 -5.03 14.31
C ASP A 172 15.50 -3.64 14.50
N ALA A 173 14.26 -3.47 14.07
CA ALA A 173 13.57 -2.20 14.13
C ALA A 173 12.12 -2.33 14.62
N ILE A 174 11.68 -1.35 15.39
CA ILE A 174 10.26 -1.14 15.70
C ILE A 174 9.86 0.20 15.12
N VAL A 175 8.85 0.19 14.25
CA VAL A 175 8.41 1.38 13.52
C VAL A 175 6.93 1.63 13.80
N GLY A 176 6.60 2.81 14.32
CA GLY A 176 5.22 3.27 14.47
C GLY A 176 4.66 3.73 13.12
N TYR A 177 3.46 3.29 12.80
CA TYR A 177 2.72 3.64 11.60
C TYR A 177 1.42 4.36 11.94
N ASN A 178 1.18 5.47 11.27
CA ASN A 178 -0.12 6.13 11.21
C ASN A 178 -0.56 6.13 9.75
N VAL A 179 -1.65 5.42 9.45
CA VAL A 179 -2.11 5.18 8.08
C VAL A 179 -3.47 5.82 7.87
N THR A 180 -3.59 6.58 6.79
CA THR A 180 -4.88 7.12 6.32
C THR A 180 -5.29 6.45 5.03
N LEU A 181 -6.44 5.79 5.05
CA LEU A 181 -7.04 5.11 3.91
C LEU A 181 -8.33 5.80 3.48
N VAL A 182 -8.51 5.97 2.19
CA VAL A 182 -9.76 6.40 1.57
C VAL A 182 -10.33 5.21 0.80
N THR A 183 -11.55 4.82 1.13
CA THR A 183 -12.30 3.73 0.49
C THR A 183 -13.69 4.19 0.07
N TYR A 184 -14.47 3.32 -0.57
CA TYR A 184 -15.83 3.62 -1.03
C TYR A 184 -16.80 2.53 -0.58
N ILE A 185 -17.99 2.91 -0.07
CA ILE A 185 -19.08 2.02 0.37
C ILE A 185 -20.38 2.35 -0.34
#